data_11caf1f5fcad91aa8007bef61eff5d08
#
_entry.id   11caf1f5fcad91aa8007bef61eff5d08
#
_cell.length_a   1.000
_cell.length_b   1.000
_cell.length_c   1.000
_cell.angle_alpha   90.00
_cell.angle_beta   90.00
_cell.angle_gamma   90.00
#
_symmetry.space_group_name_H-M   'P 1'
#
loop_
_entity.id
_entity.type
_entity.pdbx_description
1 polymer ?
#
loop_
_entity_poly.entity_id
_entity_poly.type
_entity_poly.pdbx_seq_one_letter_code
_entity_poly.pdbx_strand_id
1 'polypeptide(L)'
;FGVLFFVGLKRFNETKIEVMKSVVPVKTKSGVFALRITLELNSKKAVENVTLIDKVPAIVKIYNKFGTVKPDKIDPSSRRLHWHIGDLEAGEARSFSYVVYSKVGIVGKFSLPSATAVFEKDGQIHEVESNKVFFMNEQVSG
;
A
#
# COMPACT_ATOMS: atom_id res chain seq x y z
N PHE A 1 -18.84 6.72 -5.42
CA PHE A 1 -17.60 6.17 -5.08
C PHE A 1 -16.90 7.07 -4.15
N GLY A 2 -16.09 6.69 -3.39
CA GLY A 2 -15.34 7.54 -2.55
C GLY A 2 -14.19 6.85 -1.95
N VAL A 3 -13.04 7.49 -1.99
CA VAL A 3 -11.89 6.98 -1.32
C VAL A 3 -11.64 7.86 -0.14
N LEU A 4 -11.72 7.29 1.03
CA LEU A 4 -11.45 8.02 2.21
C LEU A 4 -10.11 7.66 2.70
N PHE A 5 -9.21 8.66 2.86
CA PHE A 5 -7.95 8.51 3.27
C PHE A 5 -7.80 9.11 4.55
N PHE A 6 -7.36 8.47 5.54
CA PHE A 6 -7.19 9.03 6.83
C PHE A 6 -5.78 8.91 7.24
N VAL A 7 -5.12 9.99 7.42
CA VAL A 7 -3.75 10.02 7.88
C VAL A 7 -3.74 10.19 9.37
N GLY A 8 -3.24 9.23 10.05
CA GLY A 8 -3.17 9.30 11.48
C GLY A 8 -2.16 10.28 11.91
N LEU A 9 -2.49 11.07 12.93
CA LEU A 9 -1.65 11.97 13.37
C LEU A 9 -0.63 11.42 14.17
N LYS A 10 0.52 11.41 13.87
CA LYS A 10 1.49 10.95 14.64
C LYS A 10 2.10 11.94 15.26
N ARG A 11 2.02 12.30 16.20
CA ARG A 11 2.51 13.26 16.82
C ARG A 11 3.81 13.28 17.08
N PHE A 12 4.52 12.56 16.99
CA PHE A 12 5.72 12.57 17.39
C PHE A 12 6.64 12.76 16.48
N ASN A 13 6.60 13.29 15.64
CA ASN A 13 7.58 13.79 15.06
C ASN A 13 8.80 13.11 14.84
N GLU A 14 9.02 12.17 15.31
CA GLU A 14 10.19 11.51 15.13
C GLU A 14 10.13 10.55 14.02
N THR A 15 9.23 10.62 13.17
CA THR A 15 9.10 9.74 12.03
C THR A 15 10.26 9.89 11.09
N LYS A 16 10.99 8.85 10.85
CA LYS A 16 12.12 8.88 9.93
C LYS A 16 11.70 8.53 8.52
N ILE A 17 10.65 7.74 8.38
CA ILE A 17 10.06 7.41 7.09
C ILE A 17 8.56 7.63 7.19
N GLU A 18 7.98 8.15 6.13
CA GLU A 18 6.54 8.32 6.08
C GLU A 18 6.01 7.47 4.93
N VAL A 19 4.96 6.72 5.15
CA VAL A 19 4.34 5.88 4.13
C VAL A 19 2.89 6.30 3.97
N MET A 20 2.49 6.58 2.74
CA MET A 20 1.12 6.97 2.44
C MET A 20 0.52 5.94 1.50
N LYS A 21 -0.68 5.52 1.80
CA LYS A 21 -1.38 4.53 0.98
C LYS A 21 -2.64 5.15 0.40
N SER A 22 -2.88 4.93 -0.88
CA SER A 22 -4.09 5.42 -1.52
C SER A 22 -4.64 4.36 -2.46
N VAL A 23 -5.90 4.50 -2.83
CA VAL A 23 -6.56 3.55 -3.71
C VAL A 23 -7.48 4.29 -4.65
N VAL A 24 -7.49 3.88 -5.90
CA VAL A 24 -8.43 4.44 -6.88
C VAL A 24 -9.02 3.30 -7.70
N PRO A 25 -10.27 3.42 -8.13
CA PRO A 25 -10.84 2.41 -8.99
C PRO A 25 -10.23 2.46 -10.39
N VAL A 26 -10.13 1.32 -11.02
CA VAL A 26 -9.56 1.21 -12.34
C VAL A 26 -10.56 0.52 -13.23
N LYS A 27 -10.73 1.01 -14.44
CA LYS A 27 -11.62 0.36 -15.36
C LYS A 27 -10.89 -0.77 -16.05
N THR A 28 -11.57 -1.89 -16.23
CA THR A 28 -11.01 -3.01 -16.93
C THR A 28 -11.87 -3.28 -18.16
N LYS A 29 -11.29 -3.90 -19.15
CA LYS A 29 -12.03 -4.19 -20.38
C LYS A 29 -13.11 -5.21 -20.14
N SER A 30 -12.93 -6.07 -19.17
CA SER A 30 -13.92 -7.10 -18.88
C SER A 30 -15.01 -6.63 -17.95
N GLY A 31 -14.93 -5.42 -17.45
CA GLY A 31 -15.91 -4.92 -16.47
C GLY A 31 -15.69 -5.45 -15.07
N VAL A 32 -14.58 -6.10 -14.82
CA VAL A 32 -14.29 -6.62 -13.49
C VAL A 32 -13.94 -5.47 -12.56
N PHE A 33 -14.42 -5.54 -11.34
CA PHE A 33 -14.09 -4.53 -10.32
C PHE A 33 -12.60 -4.60 -9.98
N ALA A 34 -11.93 -3.51 -10.12
CA ALA A 34 -10.49 -3.46 -9.85
C ALA A 34 -10.10 -2.14 -9.19
N LEU A 35 -9.09 -2.21 -8.36
CA LEU A 35 -8.57 -1.06 -7.64
C LEU A 35 -7.06 -1.01 -7.80
N ARG A 36 -6.55 0.19 -8.03
CA ARG A 36 -5.10 0.39 -8.02
C ARG A 36 -4.71 0.92 -6.65
N ILE A 37 -3.78 0.26 -6.01
CA ILE A 37 -3.26 0.68 -4.72
C ILE A 37 -1.89 1.29 -4.97
N THR A 38 -1.65 2.46 -4.40
CA THR A 38 -0.36 3.14 -4.53
C THR A 38 0.20 3.37 -3.14
N LEU A 39 1.49 3.04 -3.00
CA LEU A 39 2.22 3.26 -1.77
C LEU A 39 3.33 4.26 -2.06
N GLU A 40 3.33 5.36 -1.32
CA GLU A 40 4.37 6.36 -1.47
C GLU A 40 5.17 6.42 -0.19
N LEU A 41 6.48 6.33 -0.33
CA LEU A 41 7.36 6.30 0.80
C LEU A 41 8.32 7.45 0.70
N ASN A 42 8.42 8.25 1.74
CA ASN A 42 9.33 9.39 1.79
C ASN A 42 10.27 9.23 2.98
N SER A 43 11.55 9.28 2.73
CA SER A 43 12.54 9.16 3.78
C SER A 43 12.92 10.54 4.26
N LYS A 44 12.73 10.82 5.53
CA LYS A 44 13.06 12.12 6.08
C LYS A 44 14.47 12.13 6.65
N LYS A 45 15.03 10.98 6.91
CA LYS A 45 16.39 10.85 7.38
C LYS A 45 17.04 9.70 6.67
N ALA A 46 18.35 9.63 6.68
CA ALA A 46 19.06 8.51 6.08
C ALA A 46 18.74 7.25 6.88
N VAL A 47 18.32 6.20 6.23
CA VAL A 47 17.98 4.93 6.86
C VAL A 47 18.52 3.79 6.01
N GLU A 48 18.63 2.61 6.59
CA GLU A 48 19.21 1.46 5.91
C GLU A 48 18.27 0.29 5.83
N ASN A 49 18.49 -0.55 4.84
CA ASN A 49 17.76 -1.81 4.68
C ASN A 49 16.25 -1.68 4.76
N VAL A 50 15.71 -0.79 3.99
CA VAL A 50 14.27 -0.53 4.00
C VAL A 50 13.54 -1.62 3.23
N THR A 51 12.51 -2.20 3.84
CA THR A 51 11.61 -3.14 3.20
C THR A 51 10.20 -2.63 3.40
N LEU A 52 9.44 -2.57 2.33
CA LEU A 52 8.05 -2.15 2.36
C LEU A 52 7.19 -3.39 2.21
N ILE A 53 6.20 -3.55 3.05
CA ILE A 53 5.32 -4.71 3.08
C ILE A 53 3.88 -4.26 3.04
N ASP A 54 3.09 -4.83 2.17
CA ASP A 54 1.67 -4.54 2.13
C ASP A 54 0.87 -5.84 2.10
N LYS A 55 -0.25 -5.85 2.77
CA LYS A 55 -1.08 -7.03 2.85
C LYS A 55 -2.33 -6.86 2.00
N VAL A 56 -2.66 -7.87 1.25
CA VAL A 56 -3.82 -7.86 0.36
C VAL A 56 -4.94 -8.64 1.03
N PRO A 57 -6.13 -8.04 1.16
CA PRO A 57 -7.25 -8.76 1.77
C PRO A 57 -7.65 -10.00 0.98
N ALA A 58 -8.20 -10.97 1.67
CA ALA A 58 -8.51 -12.26 1.07
C ALA A 58 -9.61 -12.18 0.00
N ILE A 59 -10.44 -11.17 0.04
CA ILE A 59 -11.57 -11.09 -0.89
C ILE A 59 -11.16 -10.61 -2.27
N VAL A 60 -9.94 -10.16 -2.46
CA VAL A 60 -9.48 -9.70 -3.77
C VAL A 60 -8.26 -10.48 -4.20
N LYS A 61 -7.99 -10.47 -5.49
CA LYS A 61 -6.82 -11.13 -6.05
C LYS A 61 -5.88 -10.11 -6.61
N ILE A 62 -4.60 -10.42 -6.61
CA ILE A 62 -3.60 -9.53 -7.15
C ILE A 62 -3.58 -9.71 -8.67
N TYR A 63 -3.65 -8.61 -9.38
CA TYR A 63 -3.55 -8.66 -10.82
C TYR A 63 -2.06 -8.68 -11.15
N ASN A 64 -1.68 -9.46 -12.15
CA ASN A 64 -0.29 -9.66 -12.45
C ASN A 64 0.29 -8.48 -13.23
N LYS A 65 0.03 -7.29 -12.80
CA LYS A 65 0.61 -6.09 -13.35
C LYS A 65 0.95 -5.16 -12.21
N PHE A 66 2.18 -4.73 -12.20
CA PHE A 66 2.66 -3.85 -11.14
C PHE A 66 3.09 -2.54 -11.76
N GLY A 67 3.37 -1.57 -10.95
CA GLY A 67 3.90 -0.31 -11.42
C GLY A 67 5.33 -0.48 -11.89
N THR A 68 6.14 0.53 -11.70
CA THR A 68 7.49 0.51 -12.21
C THR A 68 8.32 -0.58 -11.58
N VAL A 69 8.03 -0.93 -10.35
CA VAL A 69 8.84 -1.89 -9.60
C VAL A 69 7.99 -3.04 -9.14
N LYS A 70 8.35 -4.25 -9.53
CA LYS A 70 7.64 -5.43 -9.06
C LYS A 70 8.04 -5.77 -7.65
N PRO A 71 7.16 -6.38 -6.88
CA PRO A 71 7.55 -6.87 -5.55
C PRO A 71 8.65 -7.91 -5.67
N ASP A 72 9.56 -7.93 -4.72
CA ASP A 72 10.63 -8.91 -4.68
C ASP A 72 10.08 -10.24 -4.22
N LYS A 73 8.99 -10.23 -3.47
CA LYS A 73 8.40 -11.44 -2.97
C LYS A 73 6.90 -11.27 -2.83
N ILE A 74 6.15 -12.27 -3.22
CA ILE A 74 4.72 -12.33 -2.99
C ILE A 74 4.50 -13.61 -2.20
N ASP A 75 4.03 -13.46 -0.96
CA ASP A 75 3.82 -14.62 -0.10
C ASP A 75 2.36 -15.04 -0.24
N PRO A 76 2.07 -16.15 -0.89
CA PRO A 76 0.69 -16.53 -1.13
C PRO A 76 -0.06 -16.92 0.14
N SER A 77 0.61 -17.38 1.17
CA SER A 77 -0.09 -17.80 2.37
C SER A 77 -0.46 -16.62 3.24
N SER A 78 0.41 -15.65 3.41
CA SER A 78 0.11 -14.47 4.21
C SER A 78 -0.49 -13.35 3.38
N ARG A 79 -0.46 -13.49 2.06
CA ARG A 79 -0.96 -12.50 1.10
C ARG A 79 -0.25 -11.17 1.25
N ARG A 80 1.06 -11.22 1.49
CA ARG A 80 1.88 -10.02 1.63
C ARG A 80 2.79 -9.84 0.44
N LEU A 81 2.93 -8.59 0.04
CA LEU A 81 3.86 -8.17 -1.00
C LEU A 81 5.03 -7.50 -0.31
N HIS A 82 6.24 -7.84 -0.72
CA HIS A 82 7.45 -7.28 -0.13
C HIS A 82 8.28 -6.61 -1.21
N TRP A 83 8.70 -5.38 -0.95
CA TRP A 83 9.64 -4.67 -1.82
C TRP A 83 10.87 -4.36 -0.98
N HIS A 84 12.03 -4.85 -1.42
CA HIS A 84 13.29 -4.55 -0.74
C HIS A 84 13.86 -3.32 -1.42
N ILE A 85 13.89 -2.22 -0.70
CA ILE A 85 14.29 -0.95 -1.25
C ILE A 85 15.76 -0.68 -1.03
N GLY A 86 16.31 -1.10 0.09
CA GLY A 86 17.70 -0.85 0.43
C GLY A 86 17.86 0.43 1.21
N ASP A 87 18.99 1.08 1.05
CA ASP A 87 19.28 2.27 1.83
C ASP A 87 18.70 3.51 1.18
N LEU A 88 18.19 4.42 1.97
CA LEU A 88 17.64 5.68 1.50
C LEU A 88 18.29 6.84 2.19
N GLU A 89 18.57 7.88 1.43
CA GLU A 89 19.10 9.12 1.97
C GLU A 89 17.95 10.02 2.39
N ALA A 90 18.24 11.02 3.18
CA ALA A 90 17.20 11.97 3.57
C ALA A 90 16.65 12.66 2.32
N GLY A 91 15.36 12.74 2.23
CA GLY A 91 14.69 13.40 1.10
C GLY A 91 14.36 12.49 -0.07
N GLU A 92 14.79 11.22 -0.02
CA GLU A 92 14.47 10.32 -1.12
C GLU A 92 13.06 9.79 -1.02
N ALA A 93 12.43 9.60 -2.14
CA ALA A 93 11.06 9.11 -2.21
C ALA A 93 10.99 7.93 -3.16
N ARG A 94 10.06 7.02 -2.91
CA ARG A 94 9.79 5.87 -3.77
C ARG A 94 8.30 5.65 -3.86
N SER A 95 7.86 5.16 -4.99
CA SER A 95 6.45 4.90 -5.22
C SER A 95 6.28 3.51 -5.79
N PHE A 96 5.30 2.79 -5.27
CA PHE A 96 5.00 1.43 -5.70
C PHE A 96 3.50 1.31 -5.91
N SER A 97 3.09 0.54 -6.88
CA SER A 97 1.67 0.36 -7.10
C SER A 97 1.36 -1.04 -7.56
N TYR A 98 0.16 -1.48 -7.30
CA TYR A 98 -0.32 -2.76 -7.77
C TYR A 98 -1.84 -2.70 -7.91
N VAL A 99 -2.40 -3.66 -8.61
CA VAL A 99 -3.83 -3.68 -8.87
C VAL A 99 -4.41 -4.96 -8.28
N VAL A 100 -5.54 -4.82 -7.62
CA VAL A 100 -6.29 -5.96 -7.12
C VAL A 100 -7.64 -5.97 -7.82
N TYR A 101 -8.26 -7.13 -7.89
CA TYR A 101 -9.54 -7.25 -8.58
C TYR A 101 -10.41 -8.30 -7.90
N SER A 102 -11.70 -8.22 -8.18
CA SER A 102 -12.63 -9.22 -7.71
C SER A 102 -13.62 -9.53 -8.82
N LYS A 103 -13.82 -10.79 -9.11
CA LYS A 103 -14.76 -11.19 -10.12
C LYS A 103 -16.19 -11.03 -9.68
N VAL A 104 -16.42 -10.99 -8.38
CA VAL A 104 -17.72 -10.83 -7.88
C VAL A 104 -17.86 -9.45 -7.44
N GLY A 105 -17.97 -8.53 -7.77
CA GLY A 105 -18.06 -7.16 -7.31
C GLY A 105 -18.12 -7.03 -5.80
N ILE A 106 -17.69 -5.92 -5.31
CA ILE A 106 -17.70 -5.61 -3.90
C ILE A 106 -18.61 -4.44 -3.69
N VAL A 107 -19.57 -4.60 -2.81
CA VAL A 107 -20.53 -3.55 -2.51
C VAL A 107 -20.37 -3.18 -1.05
N GLY A 108 -20.46 -1.90 -0.75
CA GLY A 108 -20.37 -1.42 0.60
C GLY A 108 -18.96 -0.99 0.94
N LYS A 109 -18.66 -0.96 2.22
CA LYS A 109 -17.40 -0.47 2.69
C LYS A 109 -16.35 -1.57 2.65
N PHE A 110 -15.20 -1.22 2.12
CA PHE A 110 -14.12 -2.18 1.99
C PHE A 110 -12.86 -1.50 2.54
N SER A 111 -12.22 -2.13 3.47
CA SER A 111 -11.02 -1.53 4.06
C SER A 111 -9.76 -2.27 3.64
N LEU A 112 -8.71 -1.52 3.47
CA LEU A 112 -7.40 -2.05 3.15
C LEU A 112 -6.48 -1.78 4.34
N PRO A 113 -5.75 -2.78 4.78
CA PRO A 113 -4.88 -2.58 5.95
C PRO A 113 -3.73 -1.64 5.64
N SER A 114 -3.07 -1.17 6.66
CA SER A 114 -1.91 -0.31 6.50
C SER A 114 -0.75 -1.08 5.89
N ALA A 115 0.08 -0.38 5.14
CA ALA A 115 1.36 -0.92 4.71
C ALA A 115 2.38 -0.66 5.81
N THR A 116 3.44 -1.43 5.85
CA THR A 116 4.47 -1.30 6.88
C THR A 116 5.84 -1.14 6.22
N ALA A 117 6.62 -0.19 6.69
CA ALA A 117 8.01 -0.06 6.30
C ALA A 117 8.87 -0.49 7.47
N VAL A 118 9.81 -1.40 7.22
CA VAL A 118 10.76 -1.87 8.22
C VAL A 118 12.13 -1.38 7.79
N PHE A 119 12.88 -0.80 8.68
CA PHE A 119 14.19 -0.24 8.32
C PHE A 119 15.11 -0.22 9.54
N GLU A 120 16.38 0.05 9.28
CA GLU A 120 17.36 0.15 10.33
C GLU A 120 17.87 1.57 10.46
N LYS A 121 18.06 2.03 11.66
CA LYS A 121 18.64 3.33 11.93
C LYS A 121 19.41 3.22 13.23
N ASP A 122 20.67 3.63 13.19
CA ASP A 122 21.56 3.62 14.36
C ASP A 122 21.60 2.24 15.01
N GLY A 123 21.67 1.21 14.18
CA GLY A 123 21.78 -0.17 14.67
C GLY A 123 20.51 -0.76 15.22
N GLN A 124 19.38 -0.06 15.09
CA GLN A 124 18.12 -0.56 15.60
C GLN A 124 17.11 -0.71 14.47
N ILE A 125 16.21 -1.67 14.62
CA ILE A 125 15.17 -1.92 13.64
C ILE A 125 13.91 -1.18 14.06
N HIS A 126 13.32 -0.49 13.11
CA HIS A 126 12.12 0.31 13.34
C HIS A 126 11.03 -0.11 12.36
N GLU A 127 9.77 0.09 12.75
CA GLU A 127 8.64 -0.12 11.87
C GLU A 127 7.77 1.11 11.85
N VAL A 128 7.27 1.46 10.69
CA VAL A 128 6.36 2.58 10.53
C VAL A 128 5.20 2.11 9.67
N GLU A 129 3.99 2.44 10.07
CA GLU A 129 2.81 2.05 9.30
C GLU A 129 2.23 3.21 8.53
N SER A 130 1.62 2.90 7.41
CA SER A 130 0.90 3.89 6.64
C SER A 130 -0.47 4.12 7.25
N ASN A 131 -1.21 5.04 6.67
CA ASN A 131 -2.62 5.21 6.95
C ASN A 131 -3.39 3.99 6.44
N LYS A 132 -4.56 3.76 7.01
CA LYS A 132 -5.49 2.77 6.48
C LYS A 132 -6.34 3.46 5.43
N VAL A 133 -6.85 2.69 4.48
CA VAL A 133 -7.67 3.23 3.42
C VAL A 133 -9.00 2.51 3.41
N PHE A 134 -10.07 3.28 3.27
CA PHE A 134 -11.40 2.71 3.14
C PHE A 134 -11.92 3.06 1.76
N PHE A 135 -12.52 2.11 1.11
CA PHE A 135 -13.13 2.34 -0.19
C PHE A 135 -14.61 2.00 -0.05
N MET A 136 -15.45 2.93 -0.45
CA MET A 136 -16.88 2.71 -0.39
C MET A 136 -17.37 2.55 -1.82
N ASN A 137 -17.93 1.39 -2.11
CA ASN A 137 -18.47 1.15 -3.44
C ASN A 137 -19.96 1.04 -3.33
N GLU A 138 -20.66 2.07 -3.80
CA GLU A 138 -22.09 2.06 -3.76
C GLU A 138 -22.60 1.50 -5.04
N GLN A 139 -23.46 0.51 -4.93
CA GLN A 139 -24.05 -0.06 -6.07
C GLN A 139 -25.24 0.76 -6.40
N VAL A 140 -25.24 1.35 -7.54
CA VAL A 140 -26.37 2.12 -7.97
C VAL A 140 -27.23 1.18 -8.73
N SER A 141 -28.43 0.92 -8.23
CA SER A 141 -29.28 0.07 -8.93
C SER A 141 -29.89 0.89 -9.97
N GLY A 142 -29.72 0.59 -11.05
CA GLY A 142 -30.24 1.40 -12.08
C GLY A 142 -31.33 0.95 -12.75
#